data_f465d3db59647f306acc1288c523e5ae
#
_entry.id   f465d3db59647f306acc1288c523e5ae
#
_cell.length_a   1.000
_cell.length_b   1.000
_cell.length_c   1.000
_cell.angle_alpha   90.00
_cell.angle_beta   90.00
_cell.angle_gamma   90.00
#
_symmetry.space_group_name_H-M   'P 1'
#
loop_
_entity.id
_entity.type
_entity.pdbx_description
1 polymer ?
#
loop_
_entity_poly.entity_id
_entity_poly.type
_entity_poly.pdbx_seq_one_letter_code
_entity_poly.pdbx_strand_id
1 'polypeptide(L)'
;MPDGSQITARIGPNAVLQLAPAMDSIVGADARRALFAPLGFDPLPDSNAMINEARVAALHGALRQQHPESARKIAIAAGQGTGDYILAHRIPRAAQTLLRALPARAAAPILTRAILAHSWTFCGTGTLAA
;
A
#
# COMPACT_ATOMS: atom_id res chain seq x y z
N MET A 1 14.25 -17.26 -19.49
CA MET A 1 14.68 -16.99 -18.72
C MET A 1 14.71 -16.31 -17.85
N PRO A 2 14.54 -16.48 -17.21
CA PRO A 2 14.53 -15.73 -16.28
C PRO A 2 15.54 -15.44 -15.79
N ASP A 3 16.03 -15.26 -15.64
CA ASP A 3 17.08 -14.73 -15.40
C ASP A 3 17.10 -13.93 -14.18
N GLY A 4 18.09 -13.24 -13.83
CA GLY A 4 18.23 -12.40 -12.69
C GLY A 4 17.05 -11.53 -12.44
N SER A 5 16.43 -11.22 -13.49
CA SER A 5 15.17 -10.53 -13.44
C SER A 5 14.12 -11.33 -12.71
N GLN A 6 14.36 -12.59 -12.52
CA GLN A 6 13.49 -13.45 -11.74
C GLN A 6 13.57 -13.16 -10.26
N ILE A 7 14.58 -12.46 -9.84
CA ILE A 7 14.62 -11.94 -8.47
C ILE A 7 13.68 -10.76 -8.43
N THR A 8 12.42 -11.06 -8.37
CA THR A 8 11.41 -10.04 -8.36
C THR A 8 11.26 -9.51 -6.95
N ALA A 9 11.29 -8.21 -6.83
CA ALA A 9 11.01 -7.57 -5.57
C ALA A 9 9.56 -7.85 -5.17
N ARG A 10 9.35 -8.04 -3.89
CA ARG A 10 8.03 -8.28 -3.33
C ARG A 10 7.65 -7.13 -2.40
N ILE A 11 6.36 -6.89 -2.31
CA ILE A 11 5.79 -5.85 -1.49
C ILE A 11 4.72 -6.46 -0.59
N GLY A 12 4.45 -5.85 0.54
CA GLY A 12 3.42 -6.30 1.45
C GLY A 12 2.02 -6.18 0.85
N PRO A 13 1.06 -6.98 1.35
CA PRO A 13 -0.25 -7.09 0.74
C PRO A 13 -1.10 -5.82 0.88
N ASN A 14 -0.75 -4.89 1.76
CA ASN A 14 -1.51 -3.66 1.94
C ASN A 14 -1.54 -2.79 0.68
N ALA A 15 -0.57 -2.94 -0.20
CA ALA A 15 -0.59 -2.27 -1.50
C ALA A 15 -1.85 -2.64 -2.32
N VAL A 16 -2.44 -3.80 -2.06
CA VAL A 16 -3.68 -4.26 -2.68
C VAL A 16 -4.84 -4.19 -1.70
N LEU A 17 -4.65 -4.66 -0.46
CA LEU A 17 -5.71 -4.75 0.53
C LEU A 17 -6.30 -3.39 0.92
N GLN A 18 -5.49 -2.35 0.95
CA GLN A 18 -5.99 -1.00 1.25
C GLN A 18 -6.56 -0.30 0.02
N LEU A 19 -6.17 -0.75 -1.18
CA LEU A 19 -6.73 -0.21 -2.42
C LEU A 19 -8.19 -0.66 -2.60
N ALA A 20 -8.52 -1.89 -2.23
CA ALA A 20 -9.85 -2.45 -2.42
C ALA A 20 -10.95 -1.63 -1.73
N PRO A 21 -10.90 -1.35 -0.41
CA PRO A 21 -11.95 -0.55 0.22
C PRO A 21 -11.99 0.89 -0.27
N ALA A 22 -10.84 1.46 -0.65
CA ALA A 22 -10.80 2.80 -1.21
C ALA A 22 -11.55 2.85 -2.55
N MET A 23 -11.34 1.88 -3.41
CA MET A 23 -12.06 1.78 -4.66
C MET A 23 -13.55 1.50 -4.44
N ASP A 24 -13.89 0.58 -3.53
CA ASP A 24 -15.27 0.25 -3.23
C ASP A 24 -16.06 1.49 -2.82
N SER A 25 -15.42 2.36 -2.05
CA SER A 25 -16.03 3.60 -1.57
C SER A 25 -16.22 4.65 -2.66
N ILE A 26 -15.30 4.72 -3.63
CA ILE A 26 -15.26 5.82 -4.61
C ILE A 26 -15.90 5.43 -5.93
N VAL A 27 -15.63 4.23 -6.45
CA VAL A 27 -16.13 3.78 -7.75
C VAL A 27 -17.05 2.56 -7.66
N GLY A 28 -17.16 1.94 -6.50
CA GLY A 28 -18.04 0.79 -6.27
C GLY A 28 -17.32 -0.55 -6.39
N ALA A 29 -17.88 -1.55 -5.69
CA ALA A 29 -17.30 -2.89 -5.61
C ALA A 29 -17.26 -3.60 -6.97
N ASP A 30 -18.25 -3.37 -7.83
CA ASP A 30 -18.30 -4.02 -9.14
C ASP A 30 -17.17 -3.51 -10.04
N ALA A 31 -16.91 -2.21 -10.04
CA ALA A 31 -15.80 -1.62 -10.78
C ALA A 31 -14.46 -2.12 -10.24
N ARG A 32 -14.34 -2.22 -8.93
CA ARG A 32 -13.12 -2.74 -8.29
C ARG A 32 -12.87 -4.18 -8.70
N ARG A 33 -13.88 -5.05 -8.64
CA ARG A 33 -13.72 -6.45 -9.06
C ARG A 33 -13.37 -6.57 -10.53
N ALA A 34 -13.98 -5.76 -11.38
CA ALA A 34 -13.69 -5.75 -12.81
C ALA A 34 -12.24 -5.37 -13.10
N LEU A 35 -11.65 -4.52 -12.26
CA LEU A 35 -10.23 -4.16 -12.37
C LEU A 35 -9.31 -5.24 -11.81
N PHE A 36 -9.65 -5.80 -10.66
CA PHE A 36 -8.80 -6.72 -9.90
C PHE A 36 -8.78 -8.12 -10.51
N ALA A 37 -9.90 -8.63 -10.96
CA ALA A 37 -10.01 -10.02 -11.40
C ALA A 37 -9.07 -10.37 -12.56
N PRO A 38 -8.96 -9.57 -13.64
CA PRO A 38 -8.04 -9.89 -14.73
C PRO A 38 -6.57 -9.93 -14.33
N LEU A 39 -6.23 -9.24 -13.23
CA LEU A 39 -4.86 -9.16 -12.73
C LEU A 39 -4.58 -10.19 -11.61
N GLY A 40 -5.55 -11.05 -11.33
CA GLY A 40 -5.39 -12.13 -10.36
C GLY A 40 -5.56 -11.72 -8.92
N PHE A 41 -6.24 -10.60 -8.65
CA PHE A 41 -6.51 -10.12 -7.30
C PHE A 41 -7.96 -10.29 -6.84
N ASP A 42 -8.69 -11.19 -7.47
CA ASP A 42 -10.01 -11.59 -7.01
C ASP A 42 -10.04 -13.12 -6.93
N PRO A 43 -9.99 -13.71 -5.74
CA PRO A 43 -10.10 -13.07 -4.42
C PRO A 43 -8.87 -12.25 -4.03
N LEU A 44 -9.05 -11.42 -3.03
CA LEU A 44 -7.97 -10.58 -2.50
C LEU A 44 -6.86 -11.44 -1.89
N PRO A 45 -5.61 -10.95 -1.89
CA PRO A 45 -4.51 -11.69 -1.30
C PRO A 45 -4.67 -11.82 0.22
N ASP A 46 -4.02 -12.86 0.76
CA ASP A 46 -3.95 -13.06 2.20
C ASP A 46 -3.19 -11.89 2.86
N SER A 47 -3.57 -11.55 4.07
CA SER A 47 -2.95 -10.46 4.81
C SER A 47 -1.48 -10.70 5.15
N ASN A 48 -1.00 -11.93 5.03
CA ASN A 48 0.40 -12.28 5.25
C ASN A 48 1.16 -12.55 3.95
N ALA A 49 0.50 -12.42 2.79
CA ALA A 49 1.14 -12.71 1.51
C ALA A 49 2.09 -11.58 1.11
N MET A 50 3.25 -11.96 0.60
CA MET A 50 4.12 -11.01 -0.11
C MET A 50 3.82 -11.12 -1.59
N ILE A 51 3.68 -10.00 -2.27
CA ILE A 51 3.20 -9.94 -3.64
C ILE A 51 4.30 -9.42 -4.55
N ASN A 52 4.40 -9.98 -5.75
CA ASN A 52 5.31 -9.47 -6.76
C ASN A 52 4.98 -8.00 -7.05
N GLU A 53 5.96 -7.14 -6.87
CA GLU A 53 5.82 -5.69 -7.05
C GLU A 53 5.31 -5.33 -8.45
N ALA A 54 5.74 -6.06 -9.48
CA ALA A 54 5.31 -5.81 -10.85
C ALA A 54 3.80 -6.01 -11.04
N ARG A 55 3.22 -6.98 -10.34
CA ARG A 55 1.76 -7.20 -10.39
C ARG A 55 1.00 -6.05 -9.73
N VAL A 56 1.55 -5.53 -8.64
CA VAL A 56 0.96 -4.38 -7.95
C VAL A 56 1.08 -3.13 -8.81
N ALA A 57 2.23 -2.94 -9.46
CA ALA A 57 2.42 -1.82 -10.39
C ALA A 57 1.43 -1.90 -11.57
N ALA A 58 1.17 -3.09 -12.08
CA ALA A 58 0.20 -3.30 -13.15
C ALA A 58 -1.22 -2.93 -12.68
N LEU A 59 -1.57 -3.27 -11.45
CA LEU A 59 -2.87 -2.94 -10.86
C LEU A 59 -3.05 -1.42 -10.76
N HIS A 60 -2.06 -0.70 -10.24
CA HIS A 60 -2.12 0.75 -10.12
C HIS A 60 -2.10 1.44 -11.48
N GLY A 61 -1.36 0.87 -12.45
CA GLY A 61 -1.38 1.35 -13.83
C GLY A 61 -2.75 1.22 -14.47
N ALA A 62 -3.40 0.07 -14.30
CA ALA A 62 -4.75 -0.16 -14.79
C ALA A 62 -5.76 0.79 -14.13
N LEU A 63 -5.61 1.06 -12.85
CA LEU A 63 -6.44 2.03 -12.14
C LEU A 63 -6.34 3.41 -12.80
N ARG A 64 -5.14 3.87 -13.07
CA ARG A 64 -4.94 5.18 -13.72
C ARG A 64 -5.52 5.22 -15.14
N GLN A 65 -5.47 4.11 -15.86
CA GLN A 65 -6.00 4.04 -17.21
C GLN A 65 -7.53 4.00 -17.24
N GLN A 66 -8.13 3.22 -16.35
CA GLN A 66 -9.57 2.98 -16.36
C GLN A 66 -10.37 4.00 -15.55
N HIS A 67 -9.75 4.59 -14.53
CA HIS A 67 -10.39 5.56 -13.64
C HIS A 67 -9.51 6.80 -13.45
N PRO A 68 -9.15 7.50 -14.54
CA PRO A 68 -8.20 8.62 -14.45
C PRO A 68 -8.69 9.75 -13.55
N GLU A 69 -9.99 9.99 -13.47
CA GLU A 69 -10.55 11.05 -12.65
C GLU A 69 -10.56 10.71 -11.17
N SER A 70 -10.66 9.41 -10.84
CA SER A 70 -10.77 8.93 -9.47
C SER A 70 -9.49 8.37 -8.91
N ALA A 71 -8.50 8.05 -9.76
CA ALA A 71 -7.28 7.35 -9.36
C ALA A 71 -6.53 8.07 -8.23
N ARG A 72 -6.45 9.38 -8.29
CA ARG A 72 -5.76 10.16 -7.25
C ARG A 72 -6.47 10.07 -5.89
N LYS A 73 -7.80 10.21 -5.89
CA LYS A 73 -8.59 10.09 -4.65
C LYS A 73 -8.47 8.71 -4.05
N ILE A 74 -8.51 7.69 -4.92
CA ILE A 74 -8.36 6.30 -4.49
C ILE A 74 -6.97 6.07 -3.90
N ALA A 75 -5.92 6.57 -4.56
CA ALA A 75 -4.55 6.42 -4.08
C ALA A 75 -4.35 7.10 -2.72
N ILE A 76 -4.91 8.29 -2.53
CA ILE A 76 -4.83 9.00 -1.25
C ILE A 76 -5.55 8.22 -0.16
N ALA A 77 -6.76 7.74 -0.43
CA ALA A 77 -7.53 6.97 0.54
C ALA A 77 -6.83 5.64 0.89
N ALA A 78 -6.25 4.97 -0.10
CA ALA A 78 -5.49 3.74 0.11
C ALA A 78 -4.23 4.00 0.94
N GLY A 79 -3.54 5.10 0.68
CA GLY A 79 -2.37 5.51 1.45
C GLY A 79 -2.71 5.81 2.90
N GLN A 80 -3.82 6.48 3.15
CA GLN A 80 -4.33 6.72 4.51
C GLN A 80 -4.64 5.40 5.21
N GLY A 81 -5.30 4.47 4.53
CA GLY A 81 -5.59 3.16 5.08
C GLY A 81 -4.32 2.37 5.42
N THR A 82 -3.31 2.45 4.57
CA THR A 82 -2.01 1.83 4.82
C THR A 82 -1.33 2.45 6.04
N GLY A 83 -1.35 3.76 6.14
CA GLY A 83 -0.81 4.48 7.30
C GLY A 83 -1.50 4.09 8.59
N ASP A 84 -2.82 4.04 8.58
CA ASP A 84 -3.62 3.62 9.73
C ASP A 84 -3.31 2.18 10.13
N TYR A 85 -3.15 1.29 9.16
CA TYR A 85 -2.79 -0.10 9.41
C TYR A 85 -1.42 -0.21 10.08
N ILE A 86 -0.42 0.50 9.56
CA ILE A 86 0.93 0.49 10.12
C ILE A 86 0.91 1.02 11.55
N LEU A 87 0.21 2.11 11.77
CA LEU A 87 0.09 2.71 13.10
C LEU A 87 -0.55 1.72 14.08
N ALA A 88 -1.61 1.05 13.66
CA ALA A 88 -2.36 0.13 14.53
C ALA A 88 -1.62 -1.19 14.77
N HIS A 89 -0.89 -1.73 13.78
CA HIS A 89 -0.40 -3.11 13.81
C HIS A 89 1.12 -3.22 13.84
N ARG A 90 1.84 -2.18 13.43
CA ARG A 90 3.30 -2.23 13.28
C ARG A 90 4.03 -1.33 14.26
N ILE A 91 3.34 -0.37 14.86
CA ILE A 91 3.93 0.54 15.83
C ILE A 91 3.38 0.21 17.22
N PRO A 92 4.23 -0.04 18.22
CA PRO A 92 3.76 -0.32 19.59
C PRO A 92 2.87 0.80 20.14
N ARG A 93 1.90 0.43 20.95
CA ARG A 93 0.95 1.41 21.52
C ARG A 93 1.64 2.53 22.29
N ALA A 94 2.70 2.20 23.02
CA ALA A 94 3.48 3.21 23.74
C ALA A 94 4.07 4.25 22.79
N ALA A 95 4.61 3.78 21.66
CA ALA A 95 5.14 4.67 20.61
C ALA A 95 4.03 5.48 19.97
N GLN A 96 2.86 4.90 19.75
CA GLN A 96 1.70 5.63 19.20
C GLN A 96 1.29 6.77 20.15
N THR A 97 1.21 6.50 21.44
CA THR A 97 0.87 7.52 22.44
C THR A 97 1.90 8.63 22.43
N LEU A 98 3.18 8.28 22.36
CA LEU A 98 4.26 9.25 22.31
C LEU A 98 4.17 10.11 21.06
N LEU A 99 3.94 9.51 19.90
CA LEU A 99 3.82 10.24 18.64
C LEU A 99 2.65 11.22 18.65
N ARG A 100 1.53 10.84 19.26
CA ARG A 100 0.36 11.71 19.38
C ARG A 100 0.58 12.86 20.34
N ALA A 101 1.43 12.67 21.35
CA ALA A 101 1.73 13.69 22.34
C ALA A 101 2.79 14.68 21.87
N LEU A 102 3.57 14.35 20.84
CA LEU A 102 4.66 15.17 20.36
C LEU A 102 4.19 16.15 19.29
N PRO A 103 4.81 17.35 19.20
CA PRO A 103 4.63 18.23 18.06
C PRO A 103 5.06 17.53 16.76
N ALA A 104 4.47 17.92 15.64
CA ALA A 104 4.79 17.32 14.35
C ALA A 104 6.28 17.33 14.04
N ARG A 105 7.00 18.38 14.42
CA ARG A 105 8.44 18.49 14.23
C ARG A 105 9.23 17.39 14.93
N ALA A 106 8.82 17.02 16.13
CA ALA A 106 9.48 15.98 16.90
C ALA A 106 9.01 14.59 16.48
N ALA A 107 7.77 14.45 16.04
CA ALA A 107 7.21 13.17 15.63
C ALA A 107 7.70 12.72 14.26
N ALA A 108 7.94 13.66 13.34
CA ALA A 108 8.28 13.36 11.95
C ALA A 108 9.53 12.45 11.81
N PRO A 109 10.66 12.71 12.50
CA PRO A 109 11.81 11.81 12.39
C PRO A 109 11.53 10.40 12.89
N ILE A 110 10.74 10.27 13.93
CA ILE A 110 10.37 8.97 14.51
C ILE A 110 9.50 8.21 13.53
N LEU A 111 8.51 8.89 12.95
CA LEU A 111 7.60 8.30 11.97
C LEU A 111 8.35 7.90 10.69
N THR A 112 9.27 8.74 10.23
CA THR A 112 10.11 8.44 9.06
C THR A 112 10.92 7.17 9.30
N ARG A 113 11.53 7.00 10.48
CA ARG A 113 12.25 5.77 10.81
C ARG A 113 11.34 4.55 10.79
N ALA A 114 10.12 4.67 11.32
CA ALA A 114 9.16 3.57 11.30
C ALA A 114 8.77 3.20 9.87
N ILE A 115 8.55 4.19 9.02
CA ILE A 115 8.23 3.97 7.60
C ILE A 115 9.39 3.28 6.90
N LEU A 116 10.62 3.73 7.12
CA LEU A 116 11.81 3.12 6.50
C LEU A 116 12.00 1.68 6.96
N ALA A 117 11.77 1.40 8.24
CA ALA A 117 11.87 0.05 8.78
C ALA A 117 10.85 -0.90 8.17
N HIS A 118 9.73 -0.37 7.69
CA HIS A 118 8.65 -1.15 7.07
C HIS A 118 8.44 -0.79 5.61
N SER A 119 9.50 -0.35 4.92
CA SER A 119 9.42 0.09 3.52
C SER A 119 8.93 -1.01 2.58
N TRP A 120 9.11 -2.27 2.94
CA TRP A 120 8.60 -3.40 2.18
C TRP A 120 7.07 -3.32 1.97
N THR A 121 6.37 -2.54 2.79
CA THR A 121 4.92 -2.31 2.67
C THR A 121 4.60 -1.42 1.47
N PHE A 122 5.51 -0.52 1.10
CA PHE A 122 5.28 0.51 0.09
C PHE A 122 6.06 0.29 -1.19
N CYS A 123 7.25 -0.23 -1.10
CA CYS A 123 8.11 -0.45 -2.26
C CYS A 123 9.02 -1.64 -2.03
N GLY A 124 9.13 -2.46 -3.05
CA GLY A 124 9.96 -3.66 -2.98
C GLY A 124 11.38 -3.47 -3.53
N THR A 125 11.58 -2.50 -4.40
CA THR A 125 12.86 -2.29 -5.08
C THR A 125 13.53 -0.98 -4.72
N GLY A 126 12.79 0.01 -4.27
CA GLY A 126 13.32 1.32 -3.97
C GLY A 126 13.70 1.49 -2.51
N THR A 127 14.43 2.56 -2.24
CA THR A 127 14.62 3.05 -0.89
C THR A 127 13.84 4.34 -0.73
N LEU A 128 13.23 4.50 0.44
CA LEU A 128 12.53 5.75 0.74
C LEU A 128 13.56 6.81 1.14
N ALA A 129 13.47 7.97 0.51
CA ALA A 129 14.25 9.12 0.92
C ALA A 129 13.69 9.69 2.21
N ALA A 130 14.56 9.92 3.16
CA ALA A 130 14.15 10.48 4.45
C ALA A 130 14.14 12.00 4.43
#